data_2486819df70cb01c1542101891bb12ad
#
_entry.id   2486819df70cb01c1542101891bb12ad
#
_cell.length_a   1.000
_cell.length_b   1.000
_cell.length_c   1.000
_cell.angle_alpha   90.00
_cell.angle_beta   90.00
_cell.angle_gamma   90.00
#
_symmetry.space_group_name_H-M   'P 1'
#
loop_
_entity.id
_entity.type
_entity.pdbx_description
1 polymer ?
#
loop_
_entity_poly.entity_id
_entity_poly.type
_entity_poly.pdbx_seq_one_letter_code
_entity_poly.pdbx_strand_id
1 'polypeptide(L)'
;LFEKAADVEALAPLSKIDTSVIYNAGFTAMAAKDNERALKFFKRCYDLGYYYEGGEVFARLAEVDTLNTKKYLEEGFSKFPQSQSILIGLINYYLKNNEDTETLFGLLDKAKANEPNNASLFYVEGNIRAQLGQIDKAVVAYEECAKINPEYEYGFIGEGTMFYNRAIELQTKAQEEIDDAKYMALVKEFEESLKSCIAPFEKAFEITKDANIKAGIASYLKNAFYRFREESAENQTKYEKYAEIAK
;
A
#
# COMPACT_ATOMS: atom_id res chain seq x y z
N LEU A 1 -4.97 21.24 -24.47
CA LEU A 1 -6.08 22.15 -24.14
C LEU A 1 -5.87 22.74 -22.75
N PHE A 2 -5.66 21.94 -21.71
CA PHE A 2 -5.42 22.40 -20.33
C PHE A 2 -4.18 23.26 -20.20
N GLU A 3 -3.08 22.94 -20.90
CA GLU A 3 -1.86 23.76 -20.91
C GLU A 3 -2.09 25.16 -21.44
N LYS A 4 -2.79 25.28 -22.58
CA LYS A 4 -3.13 26.58 -23.13
C LYS A 4 -4.03 27.38 -22.20
N ALA A 5 -4.96 26.72 -21.50
CA ALA A 5 -5.80 27.37 -20.51
C ALA A 5 -4.96 27.86 -19.32
N ALA A 6 -4.03 27.04 -18.81
CA ALA A 6 -3.13 27.42 -17.71
C ALA A 6 -2.18 28.58 -18.09
N ASP A 7 -1.71 28.62 -19.33
CA ASP A 7 -0.87 29.73 -19.83
C ASP A 7 -1.67 31.04 -20.00
N VAL A 8 -2.91 30.96 -20.49
CA VAL A 8 -3.81 32.12 -20.63
C VAL A 8 -4.18 32.68 -19.26
N GLU A 9 -4.47 31.84 -18.28
CA GLU A 9 -4.75 32.29 -16.91
C GLU A 9 -3.57 33.00 -16.26
N ALA A 10 -2.33 32.63 -16.63
CA ALA A 10 -1.13 33.33 -16.14
C ALA A 10 -1.03 34.78 -16.68
N LEU A 11 -1.69 35.08 -17.80
CA LEU A 11 -1.70 36.40 -18.45
C LEU A 11 -2.91 37.25 -18.06
N ALA A 12 -3.88 36.69 -17.33
CA ALA A 12 -5.14 37.37 -16.97
C ALA A 12 -5.16 37.73 -15.46
N PRO A 13 -4.58 38.88 -15.04
CA PRO A 13 -4.47 39.24 -13.61
C PRO A 13 -5.80 39.56 -12.93
N LEU A 14 -6.93 39.49 -13.63
CA LEU A 14 -8.27 39.85 -13.16
C LEU A 14 -9.17 38.65 -12.87
N SER A 15 -8.78 37.43 -13.20
CA SER A 15 -9.55 36.22 -12.92
C SER A 15 -8.94 35.44 -11.75
N LYS A 16 -9.80 34.82 -10.95
CA LYS A 16 -9.37 33.87 -9.92
C LYS A 16 -8.73 32.68 -10.63
N ILE A 17 -7.46 32.39 -10.31
CA ILE A 17 -6.71 31.27 -10.92
C ILE A 17 -7.47 29.98 -10.65
N ASP A 18 -7.84 29.25 -11.70
CA ASP A 18 -8.37 27.88 -11.58
C ASP A 18 -7.21 26.88 -11.42
N THR A 19 -6.91 26.57 -10.18
CA THR A 19 -5.82 25.66 -9.83
C THR A 19 -6.06 24.23 -10.31
N SER A 20 -7.33 23.83 -10.55
CA SER A 20 -7.65 22.52 -11.09
C SER A 20 -7.20 22.36 -12.55
N VAL A 21 -7.26 23.45 -13.32
CA VAL A 21 -6.75 23.47 -14.70
C VAL A 21 -5.23 23.27 -14.72
N ILE A 22 -4.50 23.92 -13.77
CA ILE A 22 -3.04 23.78 -13.67
C ILE A 22 -2.68 22.33 -13.29
N TYR A 23 -3.38 21.73 -12.32
CA TYR A 23 -3.17 20.34 -11.93
C TYR A 23 -3.41 19.37 -13.11
N ASN A 24 -4.52 19.54 -13.82
CA ASN A 24 -4.87 18.71 -14.98
C ASN A 24 -3.86 18.86 -16.13
N ALA A 25 -3.28 20.06 -16.32
CA ALA A 25 -2.19 20.27 -17.27
C ALA A 25 -0.95 19.45 -16.88
N GLY A 26 -0.58 19.45 -15.61
CA GLY A 26 0.52 18.62 -15.09
C GLY A 26 0.27 17.14 -15.26
N PHE A 27 -0.94 16.66 -14.93
CA PHE A 27 -1.31 15.26 -15.09
C PHE A 27 -1.30 14.83 -16.58
N THR A 28 -1.80 15.67 -17.49
CA THR A 28 -1.78 15.40 -18.94
C THR A 28 -0.35 15.32 -19.47
N ALA A 29 0.54 16.22 -19.02
CA ALA A 29 1.95 16.19 -19.41
C ALA A 29 2.64 14.91 -18.89
N MET A 30 2.38 14.51 -17.64
CA MET A 30 2.91 13.28 -17.08
C MET A 30 2.42 12.03 -17.83
N ALA A 31 1.15 11.98 -18.19
CA ALA A 31 0.59 10.89 -19.01
C ALA A 31 1.23 10.83 -20.42
N ALA A 32 1.67 11.96 -20.94
CA ALA A 32 2.45 12.05 -22.18
C ALA A 32 3.96 11.76 -21.98
N LYS A 33 4.39 11.38 -20.76
CA LYS A 33 5.80 11.16 -20.37
C LYS A 33 6.69 12.40 -20.52
N ASP A 34 6.11 13.58 -20.50
CA ASP A 34 6.83 14.87 -20.52
C ASP A 34 6.99 15.37 -19.07
N ASN A 35 7.98 14.79 -18.38
CA ASN A 35 8.23 15.08 -16.97
C ASN A 35 8.64 16.53 -16.73
N GLU A 36 9.30 17.18 -17.67
CA GLU A 36 9.71 18.59 -17.54
C GLU A 36 8.48 19.51 -17.46
N ARG A 37 7.54 19.30 -18.37
CA ARG A 37 6.28 20.07 -18.37
C ARG A 37 5.38 19.71 -17.20
N ALA A 38 5.31 18.43 -16.82
CA ALA A 38 4.58 17.99 -15.64
C ALA A 38 5.13 18.68 -14.38
N LEU A 39 6.46 18.70 -14.21
CA LEU A 39 7.14 19.37 -13.11
C LEU A 39 6.79 20.85 -13.03
N LYS A 40 6.81 21.57 -14.17
CA LYS A 40 6.43 23.00 -14.23
C LYS A 40 5.04 23.25 -13.64
N PHE A 41 4.05 22.46 -14.04
CA PHE A 41 2.66 22.65 -13.62
C PHE A 41 2.43 22.22 -12.16
N PHE A 42 2.98 21.08 -11.74
CA PHE A 42 2.85 20.65 -10.35
C PHE A 42 3.58 21.59 -9.37
N LYS A 43 4.76 22.12 -9.74
CA LYS A 43 5.42 23.17 -8.96
C LYS A 43 4.56 24.42 -8.83
N ARG A 44 3.90 24.84 -9.90
CA ARG A 44 2.99 25.98 -9.85
C ARG A 44 1.80 25.72 -8.91
N CYS A 45 1.23 24.50 -8.89
CA CYS A 45 0.21 24.12 -7.91
C CYS A 45 0.77 24.24 -6.48
N TYR A 46 1.95 23.69 -6.25
CA TYR A 46 2.63 23.73 -4.96
C TYR A 46 2.89 25.15 -4.48
N ASP A 47 3.41 26.03 -5.33
CA ASP A 47 3.72 27.43 -5.01
C ASP A 47 2.44 28.25 -4.72
N LEU A 48 1.31 27.88 -5.31
CA LEU A 48 0.00 28.48 -5.05
C LEU A 48 -0.68 27.90 -3.79
N GLY A 49 -0.07 26.92 -3.13
CA GLY A 49 -0.66 26.24 -1.96
C GLY A 49 -1.83 25.31 -2.33
N TYR A 50 -1.97 24.97 -3.60
CA TYR A 50 -2.99 24.04 -4.08
C TYR A 50 -2.42 22.63 -4.18
N TYR A 51 -2.79 21.79 -3.23
CA TYR A 51 -2.22 20.45 -3.12
C TYR A 51 -3.09 19.34 -3.72
N TYR A 52 -4.27 19.69 -4.26
CA TYR A 52 -5.30 18.78 -4.73
C TYR A 52 -5.82 17.85 -3.63
N GLU A 53 -6.82 17.01 -3.91
CA GLU A 53 -7.40 16.11 -2.92
C GLU A 53 -6.34 15.19 -2.32
N GLY A 54 -6.32 15.05 -0.99
CA GLY A 54 -5.37 14.19 -0.28
C GLY A 54 -3.89 14.51 -0.49
N GLY A 55 -3.54 15.71 -0.99
CA GLY A 55 -2.14 16.08 -1.20
C GLY A 55 -1.47 15.48 -2.43
N GLU A 56 -2.24 15.03 -3.43
CA GLU A 56 -1.73 14.37 -4.65
C GLU A 56 -0.61 15.14 -5.37
N VAL A 57 -0.58 16.47 -5.29
CA VAL A 57 0.50 17.29 -5.87
C VAL A 57 1.87 16.90 -5.31
N PHE A 58 1.96 16.56 -4.02
CA PHE A 58 3.21 16.10 -3.41
C PHE A 58 3.68 14.76 -3.98
N ALA A 59 2.77 13.81 -4.14
CA ALA A 59 3.09 12.51 -4.73
C ALA A 59 3.56 12.67 -6.20
N ARG A 60 2.86 13.50 -6.98
CA ARG A 60 3.25 13.77 -8.38
C ARG A 60 4.57 14.50 -8.50
N LEU A 61 4.85 15.48 -7.64
CA LEU A 61 6.17 16.12 -7.58
C LEU A 61 7.27 15.13 -7.24
N ALA A 62 7.02 14.24 -6.30
CA ALA A 62 7.98 13.20 -5.93
C ALA A 62 8.31 12.23 -7.08
N GLU A 63 7.35 11.96 -7.96
CA GLU A 63 7.53 11.13 -9.16
C GLU A 63 8.35 11.83 -10.25
N VAL A 64 8.13 13.12 -10.50
CA VAL A 64 8.72 13.84 -11.64
C VAL A 64 9.98 14.63 -11.28
N ASP A 65 10.18 15.02 -10.02
CA ASP A 65 11.37 15.70 -9.50
C ASP A 65 12.19 14.77 -8.61
N THR A 66 12.92 13.87 -9.25
CA THR A 66 13.69 12.82 -8.56
C THR A 66 14.77 13.33 -7.60
N LEU A 67 15.22 14.59 -7.77
CA LEU A 67 16.19 15.22 -6.87
C LEU A 67 15.56 15.64 -5.54
N ASN A 68 14.27 15.91 -5.52
CA ASN A 68 13.55 16.41 -4.35
C ASN A 68 12.48 15.42 -3.86
N THR A 69 12.48 14.16 -4.33
CA THR A 69 11.51 13.12 -3.97
C THR A 69 11.26 13.06 -2.46
N LYS A 70 12.34 12.91 -1.67
CA LYS A 70 12.25 12.82 -0.20
C LYS A 70 11.54 14.03 0.41
N LYS A 71 11.97 15.22 0.02
CA LYS A 71 11.41 16.49 0.53
C LYS A 71 9.90 16.55 0.32
N TYR A 72 9.44 16.26 -0.91
CA TYR A 72 8.01 16.34 -1.21
C TYR A 72 7.21 15.29 -0.47
N LEU A 73 7.73 14.07 -0.35
CA LEU A 73 7.05 13.01 0.37
C LEU A 73 6.94 13.28 1.87
N GLU A 74 8.03 13.73 2.52
CA GLU A 74 8.02 14.06 3.96
C GLU A 74 7.12 15.26 4.27
N GLU A 75 7.19 16.32 3.46
CA GLU A 75 6.31 17.47 3.61
C GLU A 75 4.84 17.12 3.36
N GLY A 76 4.59 16.36 2.29
CA GLY A 76 3.26 15.87 1.96
C GLY A 76 2.67 15.00 3.06
N PHE A 77 3.45 14.08 3.61
CA PHE A 77 3.02 13.23 4.72
C PHE A 77 2.71 14.03 6.00
N SER A 78 3.53 15.04 6.30
CA SER A 78 3.26 15.91 7.45
C SER A 78 1.94 16.68 7.34
N LYS A 79 1.50 17.02 6.12
CA LYS A 79 0.25 17.75 5.85
C LYS A 79 -0.95 16.85 5.58
N PHE A 80 -0.71 15.69 4.98
CA PHE A 80 -1.72 14.73 4.53
C PHE A 80 -1.35 13.29 4.94
N PRO A 81 -1.33 12.98 6.25
CA PRO A 81 -0.87 11.68 6.75
C PRO A 81 -1.77 10.51 6.30
N GLN A 82 -2.99 10.78 5.81
CA GLN A 82 -3.91 9.76 5.29
C GLN A 82 -3.75 9.48 3.78
N SER A 83 -2.89 10.26 3.08
CA SER A 83 -2.70 10.10 1.64
C SER A 83 -1.98 8.80 1.32
N GLN A 84 -2.68 7.88 0.66
CA GLN A 84 -2.14 6.58 0.26
C GLN A 84 -0.97 6.72 -0.73
N SER A 85 -1.08 7.63 -1.69
CA SER A 85 -0.03 7.88 -2.70
C SER A 85 1.26 8.39 -2.06
N ILE A 86 1.16 9.31 -1.10
CA ILE A 86 2.32 9.84 -0.36
C ILE A 86 2.93 8.75 0.52
N LEU A 87 2.10 7.98 1.23
CA LEU A 87 2.56 6.88 2.09
C LEU A 87 3.31 5.80 1.31
N ILE A 88 2.75 5.36 0.18
CA ILE A 88 3.41 4.39 -0.71
C ILE A 88 4.73 4.96 -1.24
N GLY A 89 4.72 6.24 -1.64
CA GLY A 89 5.91 6.93 -2.10
C GLY A 89 7.02 6.95 -1.05
N LEU A 90 6.69 7.28 0.22
CA LEU A 90 7.63 7.27 1.35
C LEU A 90 8.21 5.89 1.60
N ILE A 91 7.37 4.86 1.69
CA ILE A 91 7.79 3.48 1.90
C ILE A 91 8.79 3.08 0.82
N ASN A 92 8.41 3.27 -0.44
CA ASN A 92 9.26 2.91 -1.58
C ASN A 92 10.58 3.69 -1.58
N TYR A 93 10.55 4.99 -1.24
CA TYR A 93 11.75 5.81 -1.17
C TYR A 93 12.73 5.31 -0.11
N TYR A 94 12.26 5.14 1.13
CA TYR A 94 13.13 4.72 2.24
C TYR A 94 13.68 3.31 2.05
N LEU A 95 12.86 2.36 1.57
CA LEU A 95 13.30 0.99 1.31
C LEU A 95 14.29 0.90 0.14
N LYS A 96 14.03 1.62 -0.96
CA LYS A 96 14.90 1.60 -2.15
C LYS A 96 16.27 2.23 -1.89
N ASN A 97 16.32 3.26 -1.05
CA ASN A 97 17.57 4.00 -0.82
C ASN A 97 18.33 3.49 0.40
N ASN A 98 17.91 2.40 1.05
CA ASN A 98 18.49 1.92 2.33
C ASN A 98 18.63 3.05 3.37
N GLU A 99 17.72 4.02 3.33
CA GLU A 99 17.74 5.11 4.28
C GLU A 99 17.28 4.64 5.67
N ASP A 100 17.66 5.40 6.68
CA ASP A 100 17.34 5.12 8.07
C ASP A 100 15.81 5.00 8.28
N THR A 101 15.35 3.76 8.43
CA THR A 101 13.95 3.45 8.68
C THR A 101 13.45 3.99 10.03
N GLU A 102 14.35 4.36 10.96
CA GLU A 102 13.98 5.00 12.23
C GLU A 102 13.35 6.38 11.98
N THR A 103 13.84 7.12 10.99
CA THR A 103 13.23 8.40 10.58
C THR A 103 11.80 8.18 10.08
N LEU A 104 11.56 7.14 9.28
CA LEU A 104 10.22 6.80 8.79
C LEU A 104 9.27 6.43 9.93
N PHE A 105 9.73 5.60 10.89
CA PHE A 105 8.93 5.28 12.08
C PHE A 105 8.68 6.51 12.94
N GLY A 106 9.67 7.40 13.09
CA GLY A 106 9.49 8.68 13.80
C GLY A 106 8.43 9.59 13.17
N LEU A 107 8.31 9.61 11.83
CA LEU A 107 7.23 10.32 11.12
C LEU A 107 5.87 9.65 11.37
N LEU A 108 5.81 8.32 11.28
CA LEU A 108 4.59 7.56 11.57
C LEU A 108 4.12 7.75 13.01
N ASP A 109 5.03 7.75 13.97
CA ASP A 109 4.68 7.96 15.39
C ASP A 109 4.12 9.35 15.64
N LYS A 110 4.68 10.38 15.01
CA LYS A 110 4.10 11.73 15.03
C LYS A 110 2.72 11.79 14.42
N ALA A 111 2.52 11.12 13.27
CA ALA A 111 1.22 11.09 12.61
C ALA A 111 0.19 10.34 13.47
N LYS A 112 0.54 9.20 14.06
CA LYS A 112 -0.32 8.45 15.00
C LYS A 112 -0.65 9.26 16.25
N ALA A 113 0.28 10.05 16.77
CA ALA A 113 0.01 10.94 17.90
C ALA A 113 -1.00 12.04 17.56
N ASN A 114 -0.97 12.56 16.34
CA ASN A 114 -1.92 13.56 15.86
C ASN A 114 -3.28 12.95 15.48
N GLU A 115 -3.29 11.72 14.96
CA GLU A 115 -4.47 11.02 14.47
C GLU A 115 -4.55 9.59 15.05
N PRO A 116 -4.79 9.43 16.36
CA PRO A 116 -4.72 8.12 17.03
C PRO A 116 -5.78 7.12 16.55
N ASN A 117 -6.85 7.60 15.95
CA ASN A 117 -7.94 6.77 15.41
C ASN A 117 -7.83 6.53 13.90
N ASN A 118 -6.70 6.86 13.29
CA ASN A 118 -6.45 6.63 11.87
C ASN A 118 -5.86 5.24 11.64
N ALA A 119 -6.72 4.26 11.37
CA ALA A 119 -6.33 2.88 11.12
C ALA A 119 -5.30 2.71 9.99
N SER A 120 -5.34 3.59 8.97
CA SER A 120 -4.42 3.49 7.83
C SER A 120 -2.95 3.70 8.20
N LEU A 121 -2.65 4.47 9.26
CA LEU A 121 -1.28 4.66 9.75
C LEU A 121 -0.69 3.37 10.33
N PHE A 122 -1.51 2.59 11.01
CA PHE A 122 -1.11 1.29 11.56
C PHE A 122 -0.98 0.23 10.47
N TYR A 123 -1.85 0.24 9.47
CA TYR A 123 -1.70 -0.57 8.25
C TYR A 123 -0.37 -0.30 7.54
N VAL A 124 -0.01 0.98 7.38
CA VAL A 124 1.28 1.38 6.77
C VAL A 124 2.46 0.90 7.61
N GLU A 125 2.40 1.06 8.94
CA GLU A 125 3.44 0.52 9.83
C GLU A 125 3.58 -0.98 9.65
N GLY A 126 2.48 -1.72 9.62
CA GLY A 126 2.47 -3.15 9.37
C GLY A 126 3.19 -3.53 8.09
N ASN A 127 2.88 -2.84 6.98
CA ASN A 127 3.52 -3.06 5.69
C ASN A 127 5.04 -2.81 5.72
N ILE A 128 5.49 -1.71 6.33
CA ILE A 128 6.91 -1.40 6.45
C ILE A 128 7.63 -2.49 7.26
N ARG A 129 7.07 -2.86 8.42
CA ARG A 129 7.64 -3.89 9.28
C ARG A 129 7.69 -5.25 8.60
N ALA A 130 6.66 -5.63 7.84
CA ALA A 130 6.63 -6.85 7.06
C ALA A 130 7.75 -6.87 6.01
N GLN A 131 7.94 -5.79 5.27
CA GLN A 131 9.02 -5.67 4.28
C GLN A 131 10.42 -5.70 4.90
N LEU A 132 10.57 -5.25 6.14
CA LEU A 132 11.81 -5.35 6.92
C LEU A 132 12.00 -6.72 7.59
N GLY A 133 11.12 -7.69 7.36
CA GLY A 133 11.16 -9.01 7.98
C GLY A 133 10.82 -9.02 9.49
N GLN A 134 10.31 -7.90 10.03
CA GLN A 134 9.90 -7.76 11.42
C GLN A 134 8.47 -8.28 11.65
N ILE A 135 8.26 -9.57 11.38
CA ILE A 135 6.93 -10.19 11.29
C ILE A 135 6.08 -9.96 12.54
N ASP A 136 6.64 -10.22 13.74
CA ASP A 136 5.89 -10.07 15.00
C ASP A 136 5.40 -8.63 15.20
N LYS A 137 6.23 -7.64 14.84
CA LYS A 137 5.85 -6.23 14.94
C LYS A 137 4.84 -5.83 13.88
N ALA A 138 4.89 -6.44 12.69
CA ALA A 138 3.91 -6.22 11.64
C ALA A 138 2.53 -6.74 12.06
N VAL A 139 2.45 -7.93 12.66
CA VAL A 139 1.21 -8.49 13.21
C VAL A 139 0.59 -7.52 14.23
N VAL A 140 1.37 -7.05 15.20
CA VAL A 140 0.89 -6.08 16.20
C VAL A 140 0.33 -4.82 15.55
N ALA A 141 0.98 -4.29 14.53
CA ALA A 141 0.50 -3.10 13.82
C ALA A 141 -0.82 -3.37 13.06
N TYR A 142 -0.98 -4.52 12.41
CA TYR A 142 -2.23 -4.89 11.75
C TYR A 142 -3.37 -5.16 12.75
N GLU A 143 -3.09 -5.77 13.89
CA GLU A 143 -4.06 -5.95 14.96
C GLU A 143 -4.55 -4.62 15.53
N GLU A 144 -3.66 -3.64 15.77
CA GLU A 144 -4.06 -2.29 16.17
C GLU A 144 -4.87 -1.57 15.08
N CYS A 145 -4.51 -1.76 13.80
CA CYS A 145 -5.31 -1.28 12.68
C CYS A 145 -6.75 -1.82 12.74
N ALA A 146 -6.92 -3.14 12.90
CA ALA A 146 -8.21 -3.81 12.98
C ALA A 146 -9.01 -3.40 14.23
N LYS A 147 -8.35 -3.12 15.34
CA LYS A 147 -8.95 -2.65 16.59
C LYS A 147 -9.52 -1.24 16.46
N ILE A 148 -8.79 -0.35 15.77
CA ILE A 148 -9.20 1.04 15.52
C ILE A 148 -10.37 1.08 14.54
N ASN A 149 -10.30 0.33 13.45
CA ASN A 149 -11.37 0.25 12.47
C ASN A 149 -11.56 -1.18 11.93
N PRO A 150 -12.49 -1.95 12.53
CA PRO A 150 -12.80 -3.33 12.11
C PRO A 150 -13.38 -3.45 10.69
N GLU A 151 -13.83 -2.35 10.09
CA GLU A 151 -14.37 -2.30 8.73
C GLU A 151 -13.31 -1.86 7.69
N TYR A 152 -12.06 -1.64 8.12
CA TYR A 152 -10.98 -1.25 7.23
C TYR A 152 -10.27 -2.50 6.69
N GLU A 153 -10.74 -3.00 5.54
CA GLU A 153 -10.30 -4.26 4.92
C GLU A 153 -8.79 -4.34 4.66
N TYR A 154 -8.13 -3.21 4.44
CA TYR A 154 -6.70 -3.19 4.11
C TYR A 154 -5.80 -3.67 5.25
N GLY A 155 -6.19 -3.51 6.50
CA GLY A 155 -5.47 -4.08 7.63
C GLY A 155 -5.40 -5.60 7.54
N PHE A 156 -6.54 -6.24 7.31
CA PHE A 156 -6.65 -7.70 7.16
C PHE A 156 -6.00 -8.19 5.86
N ILE A 157 -6.14 -7.46 4.75
CA ILE A 157 -5.47 -7.79 3.48
C ILE A 157 -3.95 -7.75 3.67
N GLY A 158 -3.42 -6.74 4.36
CA GLY A 158 -1.98 -6.60 4.64
C GLY A 158 -1.44 -7.77 5.45
N GLU A 159 -2.12 -8.12 6.55
CA GLU A 159 -1.76 -9.24 7.40
C GLU A 159 -1.80 -10.58 6.63
N GLY A 160 -2.91 -10.85 5.93
CA GLY A 160 -3.05 -12.04 5.10
C GLY A 160 -1.97 -12.16 4.03
N THR A 161 -1.69 -11.06 3.32
CA THR A 161 -0.65 -11.00 2.28
C THR A 161 0.75 -11.23 2.85
N MET A 162 1.05 -10.68 4.01
CA MET A 162 2.33 -10.89 4.69
C MET A 162 2.57 -12.37 5.01
N PHE A 163 1.60 -13.05 5.61
CA PHE A 163 1.71 -14.48 5.90
C PHE A 163 1.76 -15.34 4.63
N TYR A 164 0.98 -14.99 3.62
CA TYR A 164 0.99 -15.70 2.33
C TYR A 164 2.36 -15.59 1.65
N ASN A 165 2.93 -14.39 1.56
CA ASN A 165 4.25 -14.17 0.97
C ASN A 165 5.35 -14.92 1.74
N ARG A 166 5.30 -14.90 3.09
CA ARG A 166 6.20 -15.71 3.91
C ARG A 166 6.08 -17.21 3.60
N ALA A 167 4.85 -17.70 3.42
CA ALA A 167 4.64 -19.10 3.03
C ALA A 167 5.31 -19.42 1.67
N ILE A 168 5.16 -18.54 0.68
CA ILE A 168 5.80 -18.74 -0.64
C ILE A 168 7.33 -18.73 -0.53
N GLU A 169 7.92 -17.86 0.27
CA GLU A 169 9.38 -17.84 0.53
C GLU A 169 9.86 -19.14 1.18
N LEU A 170 9.11 -19.65 2.18
CA LEU A 170 9.42 -20.91 2.86
C LEU A 170 9.28 -22.11 1.93
N GLN A 171 8.27 -22.11 1.07
CA GLN A 171 8.09 -23.14 0.04
C GLN A 171 9.27 -23.17 -0.93
N THR A 172 9.72 -21.99 -1.38
CA THR A 172 10.89 -21.88 -2.28
C THR A 172 12.15 -22.41 -1.61
N LYS A 173 12.41 -22.03 -0.34
CA LYS A 173 13.54 -22.55 0.43
C LYS A 173 13.49 -24.06 0.63
N ALA A 174 12.28 -24.59 0.90
CA ALA A 174 12.11 -26.03 1.03
C ALA A 174 12.43 -26.78 -0.28
N GLN A 175 12.07 -26.24 -1.44
CA GLN A 175 12.38 -26.85 -2.74
C GLN A 175 13.90 -26.94 -3.04
N GLU A 176 14.70 -26.08 -2.45
CA GLU A 176 16.16 -26.03 -2.62
C GLU A 176 16.90 -26.83 -1.52
N GLU A 177 16.21 -27.23 -0.45
CA GLU A 177 16.82 -27.94 0.68
C GLU A 177 16.99 -29.42 0.40
N ILE A 178 18.20 -29.93 0.65
CA ILE A 178 18.59 -31.34 0.45
C ILE A 178 18.67 -32.15 1.74
N ASP A 179 18.67 -31.49 2.89
CA ASP A 179 18.64 -32.16 4.19
C ASP A 179 17.19 -32.44 4.60
N ASP A 180 16.85 -33.72 4.76
CA ASP A 180 15.48 -34.15 5.04
C ASP A 180 14.89 -33.51 6.31
N ALA A 181 15.67 -33.34 7.37
CA ALA A 181 15.18 -32.77 8.62
C ALA A 181 14.88 -31.27 8.47
N LYS A 182 15.74 -30.54 7.75
CA LYS A 182 15.53 -29.12 7.45
C LYS A 182 14.38 -28.93 6.46
N TYR A 183 14.29 -29.78 5.45
CA TYR A 183 13.13 -29.77 4.54
C TYR A 183 11.82 -29.92 5.29
N MET A 184 11.70 -30.90 6.19
CA MET A 184 10.48 -31.10 6.98
C MET A 184 10.18 -29.92 7.90
N ALA A 185 11.20 -29.27 8.48
CA ALA A 185 11.03 -28.06 9.28
C ALA A 185 10.49 -26.91 8.44
N LEU A 186 11.05 -26.67 7.26
CA LEU A 186 10.59 -25.62 6.33
C LEU A 186 9.17 -25.86 5.83
N VAL A 187 8.81 -27.14 5.53
CA VAL A 187 7.43 -27.50 5.15
C VAL A 187 6.46 -27.19 6.27
N LYS A 188 6.81 -27.50 7.51
CA LYS A 188 5.98 -27.19 8.68
C LYS A 188 5.78 -25.68 8.84
N GLU A 189 6.84 -24.89 8.78
CA GLU A 189 6.75 -23.43 8.87
C GLU A 189 5.95 -22.83 7.70
N PHE A 190 6.09 -23.38 6.50
CA PHE A 190 5.28 -23.03 5.33
C PHE A 190 3.79 -23.22 5.61
N GLU A 191 3.40 -24.41 6.09
CA GLU A 191 2.00 -24.73 6.38
C GLU A 191 1.43 -23.85 7.50
N GLU A 192 2.19 -23.61 8.55
CA GLU A 192 1.81 -22.70 9.65
C GLU A 192 1.59 -21.27 9.14
N SER A 193 2.49 -20.77 8.32
CA SER A 193 2.35 -19.44 7.71
C SER A 193 1.17 -19.36 6.75
N LEU A 194 0.96 -20.41 5.93
CA LEU A 194 -0.16 -20.47 5.01
C LEU A 194 -1.51 -20.56 5.74
N LYS A 195 -1.59 -21.30 6.86
CA LYS A 195 -2.79 -21.34 7.72
C LYS A 195 -3.06 -19.97 8.35
N SER A 196 -2.02 -19.26 8.77
CA SER A 196 -2.15 -17.94 9.39
C SER A 196 -2.71 -16.86 8.45
N CYS A 197 -2.57 -17.01 7.12
CA CYS A 197 -3.14 -16.05 6.18
C CYS A 197 -4.67 -16.20 6.00
N ILE A 198 -5.26 -17.34 6.38
CA ILE A 198 -6.67 -17.65 6.08
C ILE A 198 -7.63 -16.72 6.82
N ALA A 199 -7.51 -16.62 8.15
CA ALA A 199 -8.44 -15.84 8.95
C ALA A 199 -8.47 -14.34 8.59
N PRO A 200 -7.32 -13.65 8.43
CA PRO A 200 -7.31 -12.29 7.92
C PRO A 200 -7.95 -12.14 6.54
N PHE A 201 -7.65 -13.01 5.59
CA PHE A 201 -8.26 -12.94 4.27
C PHE A 201 -9.77 -13.22 4.29
N GLU A 202 -10.25 -14.19 5.08
CA GLU A 202 -11.69 -14.44 5.24
C GLU A 202 -12.39 -13.20 5.82
N LYS A 203 -11.79 -12.57 6.82
CA LYS A 203 -12.33 -11.33 7.39
C LYS A 203 -12.38 -10.20 6.37
N ALA A 204 -11.30 -9.96 5.63
CA ALA A 204 -11.27 -8.97 4.56
C ALA A 204 -12.32 -9.26 3.47
N PHE A 205 -12.49 -10.53 3.10
CA PHE A 205 -13.49 -10.96 2.12
C PHE A 205 -14.93 -10.69 2.56
N GLU A 206 -15.21 -10.82 3.86
CA GLU A 206 -16.53 -10.55 4.44
C GLU A 206 -16.86 -9.05 4.39
N ILE A 207 -15.92 -8.19 4.79
CA ILE A 207 -16.19 -6.77 4.98
C ILE A 207 -16.08 -5.94 3.70
N THR A 208 -15.18 -6.30 2.76
CA THR A 208 -15.03 -5.53 1.52
C THR A 208 -16.27 -5.58 0.64
N LYS A 209 -16.62 -4.43 0.06
CA LYS A 209 -17.72 -4.27 -0.89
C LYS A 209 -17.26 -4.25 -2.34
N ASP A 210 -15.95 -4.12 -2.56
CA ASP A 210 -15.35 -4.07 -3.90
C ASP A 210 -15.23 -5.49 -4.48
N ALA A 211 -15.86 -5.73 -5.62
CA ALA A 211 -15.87 -7.03 -6.29
C ALA A 211 -14.46 -7.46 -6.77
N ASN A 212 -13.63 -6.49 -7.19
CA ASN A 212 -12.26 -6.81 -7.65
C ASN A 212 -11.37 -7.20 -6.48
N ILE A 213 -11.50 -6.50 -5.33
CA ILE A 213 -10.80 -6.86 -4.10
C ILE A 213 -11.26 -8.26 -3.64
N LYS A 214 -12.57 -8.54 -3.66
CA LYS A 214 -13.09 -9.89 -3.35
C LYS A 214 -12.49 -10.98 -4.23
N ALA A 215 -12.43 -10.76 -5.53
CA ALA A 215 -11.84 -11.73 -6.46
C ALA A 215 -10.34 -11.94 -6.19
N GLY A 216 -9.60 -10.87 -5.90
CA GLY A 216 -8.20 -10.94 -5.50
C GLY A 216 -7.99 -11.76 -4.23
N ILE A 217 -8.76 -11.47 -3.16
CA ILE A 217 -8.71 -12.22 -1.90
C ILE A 217 -9.10 -13.69 -2.11
N ALA A 218 -10.15 -13.96 -2.92
CA ALA A 218 -10.57 -15.31 -3.24
C ALA A 218 -9.46 -16.13 -3.90
N SER A 219 -8.60 -15.49 -4.70
CA SER A 219 -7.44 -16.16 -5.30
C SER A 219 -6.41 -16.62 -4.26
N TYR A 220 -6.15 -15.81 -3.24
CA TYR A 220 -5.29 -16.20 -2.11
C TYR A 220 -5.90 -17.35 -1.29
N LEU A 221 -7.17 -17.21 -0.91
CA LEU A 221 -7.91 -18.22 -0.15
C LEU A 221 -8.02 -19.54 -0.90
N LYS A 222 -8.32 -19.52 -2.20
CA LYS A 222 -8.31 -20.71 -3.06
C LYS A 222 -6.97 -21.43 -2.97
N ASN A 223 -5.87 -20.73 -3.09
CA ASN A 223 -4.53 -21.35 -3.05
C ASN A 223 -4.21 -21.90 -1.66
N ALA A 224 -4.56 -21.19 -0.59
CA ALA A 224 -4.38 -21.67 0.78
C ALA A 224 -5.23 -22.92 1.05
N PHE A 225 -6.53 -22.91 0.75
CA PHE A 225 -7.41 -24.06 0.96
C PHE A 225 -7.09 -25.24 0.02
N TYR A 226 -6.52 -25.00 -1.16
CA TYR A 226 -6.04 -26.08 -2.03
C TYR A 226 -5.01 -26.97 -1.32
N ARG A 227 -4.11 -26.39 -0.52
CA ARG A 227 -3.12 -27.15 0.26
C ARG A 227 -3.78 -28.04 1.29
N PHE A 228 -4.85 -27.56 1.94
CA PHE A 228 -5.50 -28.22 3.08
C PHE A 228 -6.82 -28.91 2.74
N ARG A 229 -7.22 -28.98 1.46
CA ARG A 229 -8.55 -29.49 1.04
C ARG A 229 -8.83 -30.93 1.46
N GLU A 230 -7.80 -31.75 1.57
CA GLU A 230 -7.92 -33.17 1.94
C GLU A 230 -7.97 -33.41 3.47
N GLU A 231 -7.70 -32.38 4.26
CA GLU A 231 -7.73 -32.47 5.72
C GLU A 231 -9.16 -32.49 6.28
N SER A 232 -10.14 -31.88 5.59
CA SER A 232 -11.55 -31.90 6.00
C SER A 232 -12.49 -31.56 4.85
N ALA A 233 -13.76 -32.01 4.97
CA ALA A 233 -14.83 -31.69 4.02
C ALA A 233 -15.11 -30.15 4.01
N GLU A 234 -14.92 -29.47 5.13
CA GLU A 234 -15.06 -28.01 5.22
C GLU A 234 -14.00 -27.31 4.36
N ASN A 235 -12.74 -27.72 4.44
CA ASN A 235 -11.66 -27.14 3.63
C ASN A 235 -11.89 -27.37 2.14
N GLN A 236 -12.39 -28.54 1.76
CA GLN A 236 -12.77 -28.83 0.37
C GLN A 236 -13.89 -27.89 -0.10
N THR A 237 -14.93 -27.70 0.70
CA THR A 237 -16.04 -26.80 0.37
C THR A 237 -15.57 -25.33 0.24
N LYS A 238 -14.69 -24.88 1.14
CA LYS A 238 -14.10 -23.53 1.08
C LYS A 238 -13.22 -23.36 -0.16
N TYR A 239 -12.41 -24.36 -0.49
CA TYR A 239 -11.63 -24.35 -1.74
C TYR A 239 -12.53 -24.18 -2.97
N GLU A 240 -13.60 -24.97 -3.09
CA GLU A 240 -14.54 -24.89 -4.22
C GLU A 240 -15.23 -23.52 -4.30
N LYS A 241 -15.71 -23.00 -3.17
CA LYS A 241 -16.31 -21.66 -3.06
C LYS A 241 -15.38 -20.58 -3.60
N TYR A 242 -14.13 -20.53 -3.13
CA TYR A 242 -13.19 -19.48 -3.52
C TYR A 242 -12.64 -19.69 -4.94
N ALA A 243 -12.54 -20.94 -5.41
CA ALA A 243 -12.17 -21.26 -6.79
C ALA A 243 -13.23 -20.80 -7.81
N GLU A 244 -14.50 -20.75 -7.43
CA GLU A 244 -15.57 -20.22 -8.28
C GLU A 244 -15.52 -18.68 -8.37
N ILE A 245 -15.23 -18.00 -7.26
CA ILE A 245 -15.18 -16.53 -7.19
C ILE A 245 -13.91 -15.96 -7.84
N ALA A 246 -12.81 -16.69 -7.79
CA ALA A 246 -11.51 -16.29 -8.34
C ALA A 246 -11.39 -16.44 -9.87
N LYS A 247 -12.45 -16.83 -10.57
CA LYS A 247 -12.53 -16.91 -12.04
C LYS A 247 -12.69 -15.53 -12.65
#